data_f602d720a30208fcb4950fbc53a0c0e0
#
_entry.id   f602d720a30208fcb4950fbc53a0c0e0
#
_cell.length_a   1.000
_cell.length_b   1.000
_cell.length_c   1.000
_cell.angle_alpha   90.00
_cell.angle_beta   90.00
_cell.angle_gamma   90.00
#
_symmetry.space_group_name_H-M   'P 1'
#
loop_
_entity.id
_entity.type
_entity.pdbx_description
1 polymer ?
#
loop_
_entity_poly.entity_id
_entity_poly.type
_entity_poly.pdbx_seq_one_letter_code
_entity_poly.pdbx_strand_id
1 'polypeptide(L)'
;LTGYRKKYLKDVMLNYKRSGFSLPGEERKKVKVVLDKLTELGLEFDKNIRSSQDTLFLKNDDLDGLSENYKKERLQVDGKYAVDTSYPSFSPFMKLAESDEARKKLRFKYNNRASEKNITVLDDILRNRIKLVNLLGYSSYAEYRTEDRMAKNPKNVWNFENDLKKKLRSKALSDVADMLKIKSSRTGKNVKVIHPWEAGYYENQVKLKKYNLDGEEVKQYFEFNNVTQGLFAIYQTLFNVRFERIENASVWHKDVQVFSIYEKTSGDLIGDFYLDMFPRANKYSHAAAFGFRSGKMTKNGYRRPSTALVCNFPKPTEYQPSLLTHDNVETYFHEFGHLVHGVLTKASLSTYAGTSVSRDFVEAPSQMLENWVWQKESLALF
;
A
#
# COMPACT_ATOMS: atom_id res chain seq x y z
N LEU A 1 17.52 26.35 23.14
CA LEU A 1 17.18 25.00 22.68
C LEU A 1 18.18 24.55 21.63
N THR A 2 18.64 23.31 21.71
CA THR A 2 19.55 22.66 20.75
C THR A 2 18.97 21.31 20.27
N GLY A 3 19.57 20.71 19.21
CA GLY A 3 19.22 19.39 18.73
C GLY A 3 17.72 19.24 18.39
N TYR A 4 17.16 18.10 18.75
CA TYR A 4 15.75 17.74 18.44
C TYR A 4 14.71 18.69 19.07
N ARG A 5 15.02 19.32 20.22
CA ARG A 5 14.12 20.29 20.85
C ARG A 5 14.00 21.58 20.03
N LYS A 6 15.12 22.04 19.42
CA LYS A 6 15.10 23.18 18.50
C LYS A 6 14.31 22.84 17.23
N LYS A 7 14.52 21.65 16.69
CA LYS A 7 13.74 21.15 15.54
C LYS A 7 12.24 21.10 15.89
N TYR A 8 11.88 20.54 17.04
CA TYR A 8 10.48 20.45 17.48
C TYR A 8 9.81 21.82 17.55
N LEU A 9 10.47 22.82 18.16
CA LEU A 9 9.94 24.18 18.20
C LEU A 9 9.71 24.72 16.77
N LYS A 10 10.69 24.55 15.88
CA LYS A 10 10.58 25.00 14.50
C LYS A 10 9.41 24.33 13.77
N ASP A 11 9.27 23.02 13.90
CA ASP A 11 8.20 22.26 13.24
C ASP A 11 6.81 22.63 13.80
N VAL A 12 6.68 22.81 15.10
CA VAL A 12 5.44 23.27 15.75
C VAL A 12 5.06 24.67 15.29
N MET A 13 6.02 25.61 15.24
CA MET A 13 5.77 26.97 14.76
C MET A 13 5.35 26.98 13.28
N LEU A 14 5.99 26.16 12.45
CA LEU A 14 5.61 25.99 11.05
C LEU A 14 4.17 25.43 10.93
N ASN A 15 3.84 24.41 11.71
CA ASN A 15 2.50 23.84 11.71
C ASN A 15 1.43 24.86 12.14
N TYR A 16 1.71 25.67 13.16
CA TYR A 16 0.81 26.76 13.55
C TYR A 16 0.63 27.78 12.42
N LYS A 17 1.71 28.21 11.76
CA LYS A 17 1.63 29.10 10.60
C LYS A 17 0.74 28.49 9.50
N ARG A 18 0.99 27.22 9.16
CA ARG A 18 0.26 26.47 8.12
C ARG A 18 -1.21 26.18 8.48
N SER A 19 -1.55 26.27 9.75
CA SER A 19 -2.93 26.19 10.25
C SER A 19 -3.60 27.57 10.39
N GLY A 20 -2.94 28.64 9.94
CA GLY A 20 -3.49 29.99 9.92
C GLY A 20 -3.36 30.77 11.26
N PHE A 21 -2.61 30.26 12.25
CA PHE A 21 -2.49 30.95 13.54
C PHE A 21 -1.76 32.30 13.48
N SER A 22 -1.02 32.57 12.42
CA SER A 22 -0.40 33.89 12.16
C SER A 22 -1.38 34.91 11.58
N LEU A 23 -2.59 34.50 11.21
CA LEU A 23 -3.60 35.36 10.60
C LEU A 23 -4.46 36.07 11.66
N PRO A 24 -5.08 37.22 11.35
CA PRO A 24 -6.09 37.86 12.19
C PRO A 24 -7.23 36.89 12.54
N GLY A 25 -7.93 37.16 13.65
CA GLY A 25 -8.93 36.24 14.21
C GLY A 25 -10.01 35.80 13.22
N GLU A 26 -10.55 36.70 12.39
CA GLU A 26 -11.59 36.38 11.41
C GLU A 26 -11.03 35.53 10.24
N GLU A 27 -9.84 35.82 9.76
CA GLU A 27 -9.16 35.04 8.71
C GLU A 27 -8.86 33.62 9.20
N ARG A 28 -8.39 33.50 10.45
CA ARG A 28 -8.11 32.20 11.10
C ARG A 28 -9.39 31.35 11.21
N LYS A 29 -10.53 31.95 11.55
CA LYS A 29 -11.81 31.24 11.57
C LYS A 29 -12.16 30.67 10.17
N LYS A 30 -11.96 31.46 9.10
CA LYS A 30 -12.17 30.99 7.73
C LYS A 30 -11.25 29.81 7.39
N VAL A 31 -9.97 29.87 7.76
CA VAL A 31 -9.04 28.74 7.55
C VAL A 31 -9.52 27.48 8.29
N LYS A 32 -9.96 27.62 9.56
CA LYS A 32 -10.50 26.48 10.33
C LYS A 32 -11.68 25.84 9.63
N VAL A 33 -12.67 26.63 9.18
CA VAL A 33 -13.86 26.13 8.48
C VAL A 33 -13.44 25.33 7.22
N VAL A 34 -12.47 25.82 6.45
CA VAL A 34 -12.00 25.13 5.25
C VAL A 34 -11.27 23.83 5.59
N LEU A 35 -10.45 23.82 6.64
CA LEU A 35 -9.74 22.59 7.09
C LEU A 35 -10.73 21.54 7.60
N ASP A 36 -11.73 21.94 8.40
CA ASP A 36 -12.78 21.06 8.89
C ASP A 36 -13.58 20.46 7.70
N LYS A 37 -13.92 21.29 6.70
CA LYS A 37 -14.61 20.82 5.48
C LYS A 37 -13.77 19.87 4.65
N LEU A 38 -12.48 20.11 4.50
CA LEU A 38 -11.58 19.19 3.80
C LEU A 38 -11.47 17.84 4.52
N THR A 39 -11.50 17.83 5.85
CA THR A 39 -11.53 16.60 6.66
C THR A 39 -12.83 15.83 6.44
N GLU A 40 -13.97 16.50 6.52
CA GLU A 40 -15.29 15.91 6.26
C GLU A 40 -15.36 15.28 4.86
N LEU A 41 -15.00 16.05 3.83
CA LEU A 41 -14.99 15.57 2.43
C LEU A 41 -14.05 14.39 2.21
N GLY A 42 -12.87 14.38 2.85
CA GLY A 42 -11.95 13.25 2.79
C GLY A 42 -12.55 11.98 3.37
N LEU A 43 -13.19 12.08 4.55
CA LEU A 43 -13.87 10.94 5.19
C LEU A 43 -15.04 10.43 4.34
N GLU A 44 -15.82 11.35 3.75
CA GLU A 44 -16.92 11.00 2.85
C GLU A 44 -16.41 10.27 1.60
N PHE A 45 -15.36 10.78 0.95
CA PHE A 45 -14.74 10.19 -0.22
C PHE A 45 -14.31 8.74 0.06
N ASP A 46 -13.59 8.52 1.14
CA ASP A 46 -13.12 7.20 1.55
C ASP A 46 -14.27 6.26 1.94
N LYS A 47 -15.30 6.77 2.63
CA LYS A 47 -16.49 5.99 2.98
C LYS A 47 -17.22 5.51 1.73
N ASN A 48 -17.39 6.38 0.73
CA ASN A 48 -18.06 6.03 -0.52
C ASN A 48 -17.34 4.90 -1.25
N ILE A 49 -16.00 4.94 -1.31
CA ILE A 49 -15.20 3.86 -1.92
C ILE A 49 -15.37 2.55 -1.13
N ARG A 50 -15.23 2.58 0.20
CA ARG A 50 -15.38 1.38 1.04
C ARG A 50 -16.77 0.74 0.96
N SER A 51 -17.80 1.56 0.73
CA SER A 51 -19.19 1.11 0.60
C SER A 51 -19.54 0.65 -0.81
N SER A 52 -18.68 0.89 -1.79
CA SER A 52 -18.91 0.46 -3.18
C SER A 52 -18.66 -1.05 -3.28
N GLN A 53 -19.73 -1.80 -3.51
CA GLN A 53 -19.70 -3.26 -3.69
C GLN A 53 -19.96 -3.60 -5.16
N ASP A 54 -18.98 -3.30 -6.02
CA ASP A 54 -19.07 -3.60 -7.44
C ASP A 54 -18.64 -5.04 -7.70
N THR A 55 -19.59 -5.88 -8.10
CA THR A 55 -19.37 -7.29 -8.48
C THR A 55 -19.75 -7.50 -9.93
N LEU A 56 -18.94 -8.25 -10.65
CA LEU A 56 -19.20 -8.72 -12.01
C LEU A 56 -19.58 -10.19 -11.95
N PHE A 57 -20.78 -10.54 -12.45
CA PHE A 57 -21.22 -11.93 -12.58
C PHE A 57 -20.88 -12.44 -13.97
N LEU A 58 -20.07 -13.50 -14.04
CA LEU A 58 -19.45 -14.03 -15.22
C LEU A 58 -19.85 -15.49 -15.47
N LYS A 59 -19.72 -15.95 -16.72
CA LYS A 59 -19.84 -17.35 -17.09
C LYS A 59 -18.48 -18.06 -16.98
N ASN A 60 -18.48 -19.40 -17.05
CA ASN A 60 -17.25 -20.19 -16.96
C ASN A 60 -16.19 -19.77 -18.00
N ASP A 61 -16.59 -19.60 -19.25
CA ASP A 61 -15.68 -19.24 -20.36
C ASP A 61 -14.99 -17.88 -20.17
N ASP A 62 -15.59 -16.96 -19.40
CA ASP A 62 -14.97 -15.68 -19.06
C ASP A 62 -13.82 -15.82 -18.06
N LEU A 63 -13.69 -17.00 -17.41
CA LEU A 63 -12.66 -17.31 -16.40
C LEU A 63 -11.55 -18.20 -16.96
N ASP A 64 -11.51 -18.47 -18.28
CA ASP A 64 -10.41 -19.21 -18.89
C ASP A 64 -9.07 -18.54 -18.58
N GLY A 65 -8.04 -19.36 -18.28
CA GLY A 65 -6.73 -18.91 -17.83
C GLY A 65 -6.60 -18.73 -16.31
N LEU A 66 -7.70 -18.79 -15.55
CA LEU A 66 -7.68 -18.71 -14.08
C LEU A 66 -7.66 -20.10 -13.45
N SER A 67 -7.03 -20.22 -12.28
CA SER A 67 -6.91 -21.48 -11.55
C SER A 67 -8.28 -22.00 -11.08
N GLU A 68 -8.42 -23.32 -10.94
CA GLU A 68 -9.64 -23.95 -10.45
C GLU A 68 -10.02 -23.48 -9.04
N ASN A 69 -9.03 -23.17 -8.19
CA ASN A 69 -9.28 -22.64 -6.86
C ASN A 69 -9.89 -21.23 -6.94
N TYR A 70 -9.38 -20.36 -7.82
CA TYR A 70 -9.96 -19.04 -8.06
C TYR A 70 -11.43 -19.14 -8.47
N LYS A 71 -11.75 -20.09 -9.37
CA LYS A 71 -13.11 -20.34 -9.85
C LYS A 71 -14.01 -20.87 -8.73
N LYS A 72 -13.57 -21.90 -7.99
CA LYS A 72 -14.33 -22.49 -6.87
C LYS A 72 -14.74 -21.47 -5.80
N GLU A 73 -13.84 -20.59 -5.41
CA GLU A 73 -14.11 -19.55 -4.41
C GLU A 73 -15.19 -18.54 -4.84
N ARG A 74 -15.43 -18.41 -6.15
CA ARG A 74 -16.32 -17.39 -6.73
C ARG A 74 -17.60 -17.96 -7.34
N LEU A 75 -17.73 -19.27 -7.36
CA LEU A 75 -18.91 -19.96 -7.89
C LEU A 75 -20.13 -19.67 -7.00
N GLN A 76 -21.21 -19.24 -7.63
CA GLN A 76 -22.50 -18.98 -6.98
C GLN A 76 -23.47 -20.15 -7.23
N VAL A 77 -24.54 -20.17 -6.44
CA VAL A 77 -25.59 -21.21 -6.53
C VAL A 77 -26.25 -21.25 -7.92
N ASP A 78 -26.31 -20.13 -8.63
CA ASP A 78 -26.86 -20.02 -9.98
C ASP A 78 -25.89 -20.45 -11.10
N GLY A 79 -24.71 -20.96 -10.74
CA GLY A 79 -23.68 -21.39 -11.69
C GLY A 79 -22.84 -20.27 -12.28
N LYS A 80 -23.05 -19.02 -11.87
CA LYS A 80 -22.19 -17.88 -12.25
C LYS A 80 -21.05 -17.69 -11.28
N TYR A 81 -20.07 -16.89 -11.68
CA TYR A 81 -18.90 -16.56 -10.90
C TYR A 81 -18.94 -15.08 -10.49
N ALA A 82 -18.92 -14.80 -9.19
CA ALA A 82 -18.93 -13.46 -8.63
C ALA A 82 -17.50 -12.93 -8.48
N VAL A 83 -17.07 -12.04 -9.35
CA VAL A 83 -15.77 -11.38 -9.30
C VAL A 83 -15.95 -9.94 -8.87
N ASP A 84 -15.48 -9.62 -7.68
CA ASP A 84 -15.56 -8.28 -7.10
C ASP A 84 -14.31 -7.43 -7.40
N THR A 85 -14.31 -6.18 -6.92
CA THR A 85 -13.22 -5.24 -7.11
C THR A 85 -12.17 -5.26 -5.98
N SER A 86 -12.15 -6.30 -5.13
CA SER A 86 -11.09 -6.51 -4.16
C SER A 86 -9.79 -6.98 -4.84
N TYR A 87 -8.64 -6.70 -4.24
CA TYR A 87 -7.35 -7.12 -4.81
C TYR A 87 -7.24 -8.63 -5.07
N PRO A 88 -7.67 -9.52 -4.16
CA PRO A 88 -7.61 -10.98 -4.42
C PRO A 88 -8.49 -11.43 -5.58
N SER A 89 -9.56 -10.70 -5.89
CA SER A 89 -10.41 -10.98 -7.07
C SER A 89 -9.88 -10.30 -8.32
N PHE A 90 -9.58 -9.01 -8.23
CA PHE A 90 -9.24 -8.17 -9.37
C PHE A 90 -7.87 -8.50 -9.98
N SER A 91 -6.82 -8.60 -9.14
CA SER A 91 -5.44 -8.69 -9.66
C SER A 91 -5.15 -9.98 -10.44
N PRO A 92 -5.52 -11.19 -9.95
CA PRO A 92 -5.36 -12.41 -10.73
C PRO A 92 -6.19 -12.39 -12.02
N PHE A 93 -7.42 -11.88 -11.96
CA PHE A 93 -8.29 -11.78 -13.14
C PHE A 93 -7.67 -10.92 -14.24
N MET A 94 -7.15 -9.74 -13.90
CA MET A 94 -6.52 -8.84 -14.86
C MET A 94 -5.21 -9.38 -15.46
N LYS A 95 -4.51 -10.28 -14.75
CA LYS A 95 -3.25 -10.88 -15.20
C LYS A 95 -3.47 -12.17 -16.02
N LEU A 96 -4.48 -12.96 -15.69
CA LEU A 96 -4.62 -14.34 -16.14
C LEU A 96 -5.84 -14.62 -17.02
N ALA A 97 -6.99 -13.95 -16.79
CA ALA A 97 -8.20 -14.23 -17.57
C ALA A 97 -7.98 -13.97 -19.07
N GLU A 98 -8.35 -14.94 -19.93
CA GLU A 98 -8.17 -14.82 -21.37
C GLU A 98 -9.20 -13.89 -22.05
N SER A 99 -10.41 -13.78 -21.47
CA SER A 99 -11.49 -12.95 -21.98
C SER A 99 -11.16 -11.44 -21.87
N ASP A 100 -10.84 -10.82 -23.02
CA ASP A 100 -10.55 -9.37 -23.11
C ASP A 100 -11.75 -8.53 -22.68
N GLU A 101 -12.95 -8.93 -23.10
CA GLU A 101 -14.19 -8.22 -22.77
C GLU A 101 -14.50 -8.29 -21.26
N ALA A 102 -14.24 -9.41 -20.61
CA ALA A 102 -14.45 -9.55 -19.18
C ALA A 102 -13.42 -8.71 -18.39
N ARG A 103 -12.14 -8.71 -18.81
CA ARG A 103 -11.12 -7.80 -18.21
C ARG A 103 -11.52 -6.34 -18.37
N LYS A 104 -12.01 -5.93 -19.55
CA LYS A 104 -12.49 -4.57 -19.80
C LYS A 104 -13.62 -4.18 -18.86
N LYS A 105 -14.64 -5.04 -18.72
CA LYS A 105 -15.78 -4.82 -17.82
C LYS A 105 -15.34 -4.69 -16.36
N LEU A 106 -14.47 -5.60 -15.90
CA LEU A 106 -13.97 -5.57 -14.52
C LEU A 106 -13.11 -4.33 -14.27
N ARG A 107 -12.22 -3.96 -15.20
CA ARG A 107 -11.41 -2.74 -15.13
C ARG A 107 -12.27 -1.48 -15.07
N PHE A 108 -13.33 -1.43 -15.86
CA PHE A 108 -14.28 -0.32 -15.85
C PHE A 108 -14.96 -0.20 -14.48
N LYS A 109 -15.49 -1.31 -13.93
CA LYS A 109 -16.07 -1.31 -12.58
C LYS A 109 -15.08 -0.87 -11.53
N TYR A 110 -13.85 -1.41 -11.56
CA TYR A 110 -12.79 -1.06 -10.61
C TYR A 110 -12.47 0.44 -10.62
N ASN A 111 -12.31 1.03 -11.81
CA ASN A 111 -11.94 2.45 -11.93
C ASN A 111 -13.10 3.42 -11.63
N ASN A 112 -14.35 2.95 -11.71
CA ASN A 112 -15.54 3.76 -11.47
C ASN A 112 -16.19 3.54 -10.10
N ARG A 113 -15.49 2.89 -9.17
CA ARG A 113 -16.00 2.70 -7.81
C ARG A 113 -16.39 4.03 -7.19
N ALA A 114 -17.64 4.12 -6.74
CA ALA A 114 -18.23 5.31 -6.14
C ALA A 114 -18.19 6.58 -7.02
N SER A 115 -17.92 6.49 -8.33
CA SER A 115 -17.76 7.67 -9.20
C SER A 115 -18.95 8.61 -9.21
N GLU A 116 -20.19 8.09 -9.17
CA GLU A 116 -21.43 8.88 -9.14
C GLU A 116 -21.46 9.89 -7.98
N LYS A 117 -20.89 9.52 -6.83
CA LYS A 117 -20.82 10.38 -5.63
C LYS A 117 -19.51 11.16 -5.56
N ASN A 118 -18.40 10.47 -5.82
CA ASN A 118 -17.07 10.98 -5.53
C ASN A 118 -16.56 12.01 -6.54
N ILE A 119 -17.11 12.10 -7.73
CA ILE A 119 -16.74 13.18 -8.67
C ILE A 119 -17.08 14.54 -8.07
N THR A 120 -18.29 14.70 -7.52
CA THR A 120 -18.71 15.95 -6.85
C THR A 120 -17.89 16.21 -5.59
N VAL A 121 -17.67 15.18 -4.77
CA VAL A 121 -16.84 15.31 -3.55
C VAL A 121 -15.41 15.71 -3.90
N LEU A 122 -14.83 15.17 -5.00
CA LEU A 122 -13.50 15.54 -5.46
C LEU A 122 -13.44 17.00 -5.93
N ASP A 123 -14.44 17.47 -6.68
CA ASP A 123 -14.52 18.88 -7.11
C ASP A 123 -14.56 19.81 -5.88
N ASP A 124 -15.37 19.48 -4.88
CA ASP A 124 -15.42 20.22 -3.62
C ASP A 124 -14.09 20.20 -2.85
N ILE A 125 -13.41 19.07 -2.81
CA ILE A 125 -12.06 18.98 -2.23
C ILE A 125 -11.10 19.92 -2.96
N LEU A 126 -11.08 19.91 -4.29
CA LEU A 126 -10.19 20.75 -5.08
C LEU A 126 -10.48 22.25 -4.89
N ARG A 127 -11.74 22.65 -4.88
CA ARG A 127 -12.17 24.03 -4.58
C ARG A 127 -11.75 24.47 -3.18
N ASN A 128 -11.93 23.63 -2.17
CA ASN A 128 -11.53 23.96 -0.81
C ASN A 128 -10.01 23.99 -0.62
N ARG A 129 -9.23 23.18 -1.36
CA ARG A 129 -7.77 23.28 -1.40
C ARG A 129 -7.30 24.63 -1.94
N ILE A 130 -7.94 25.13 -3.02
CA ILE A 130 -7.66 26.47 -3.58
C ILE A 130 -8.00 27.56 -2.55
N LYS A 131 -9.18 27.49 -1.91
CA LYS A 131 -9.56 28.45 -0.86
C LYS A 131 -8.55 28.47 0.29
N LEU A 132 -8.13 27.31 0.75
CA LEU A 132 -7.15 27.18 1.84
C LEU A 132 -5.85 27.92 1.51
N VAL A 133 -5.25 27.63 0.35
CA VAL A 133 -3.94 28.18 0.00
C VAL A 133 -4.00 29.69 -0.24
N ASN A 134 -5.10 30.20 -0.80
CA ASN A 134 -5.34 31.63 -0.95
C ASN A 134 -5.43 32.34 0.41
N LEU A 135 -6.15 31.75 1.38
CA LEU A 135 -6.21 32.30 2.74
C LEU A 135 -4.86 32.28 3.45
N LEU A 136 -4.02 31.29 3.19
CA LEU A 136 -2.70 31.14 3.81
C LEU A 136 -1.59 31.89 3.05
N GLY A 137 -1.87 32.49 1.87
CA GLY A 137 -0.92 33.27 1.08
C GLY A 137 0.05 32.44 0.24
N TYR A 138 -0.29 31.19 -0.08
CA TYR A 138 0.51 30.37 -1.02
C TYR A 138 0.02 30.52 -2.46
N SER A 139 0.93 30.37 -3.41
CA SER A 139 0.61 30.47 -4.86
C SER A 139 -0.14 29.23 -5.37
N SER A 140 0.02 28.07 -4.71
CA SER A 140 -0.65 26.82 -5.08
C SER A 140 -0.73 25.83 -3.91
N TYR A 141 -1.64 24.86 -4.04
CA TYR A 141 -1.72 23.75 -3.09
C TYR A 141 -0.45 22.86 -3.16
N ALA A 142 0.18 22.75 -4.33
CA ALA A 142 1.43 22.01 -4.47
C ALA A 142 2.58 22.70 -3.70
N GLU A 143 2.70 24.02 -3.75
CA GLU A 143 3.66 24.76 -2.93
C GLU A 143 3.44 24.52 -1.44
N TYR A 144 2.21 24.72 -0.98
CA TYR A 144 1.81 24.42 0.41
C TYR A 144 2.17 23.01 0.86
N ARG A 145 1.98 21.99 -0.02
CA ARG A 145 2.24 20.57 0.33
C ARG A 145 3.71 20.17 0.27
N THR A 146 4.56 20.91 -0.45
CA THR A 146 5.98 20.57 -0.61
C THR A 146 6.91 21.39 0.30
N GLU A 147 6.44 22.51 0.87
CA GLU A 147 7.25 23.39 1.71
C GLU A 147 7.96 22.66 2.87
N ASP A 148 7.24 21.75 3.54
CA ASP A 148 7.72 20.99 4.69
C ASP A 148 8.30 19.60 4.34
N ARG A 149 8.47 19.34 3.03
CA ARG A 149 8.99 18.06 2.51
C ARG A 149 10.47 18.18 2.09
N MET A 150 11.11 17.04 1.83
CA MET A 150 12.47 16.99 1.28
C MET A 150 12.54 17.67 -0.09
N ALA A 151 11.48 17.55 -0.89
CA ALA A 151 11.34 18.19 -2.20
C ALA A 151 11.34 19.73 -2.13
N LYS A 152 10.89 20.33 -1.02
CA LYS A 152 10.85 21.78 -0.72
C LYS A 152 9.90 22.62 -1.59
N ASN A 153 9.77 22.33 -2.85
CA ASN A 153 8.93 23.07 -3.80
C ASN A 153 8.52 22.23 -5.00
N PRO A 154 7.46 22.61 -5.73
CA PRO A 154 6.99 21.88 -6.92
C PRO A 154 8.00 21.79 -8.05
N LYS A 155 8.88 22.78 -8.21
CA LYS A 155 9.90 22.80 -9.27
C LYS A 155 10.86 21.62 -9.11
N ASN A 156 11.29 21.32 -7.89
CA ASN A 156 12.15 20.17 -7.61
C ASN A 156 11.46 18.84 -7.95
N VAL A 157 10.16 18.72 -7.66
CA VAL A 157 9.37 17.56 -8.05
C VAL A 157 9.35 17.40 -9.57
N TRP A 158 8.99 18.46 -10.29
CA TRP A 158 8.95 18.41 -11.75
C TRP A 158 10.29 18.13 -12.41
N ASN A 159 11.38 18.67 -11.86
CA ASN A 159 12.73 18.39 -12.36
C ASN A 159 13.06 16.90 -12.24
N PHE A 160 12.77 16.29 -11.07
CA PHE A 160 12.96 14.87 -10.84
C PHE A 160 12.11 14.00 -11.76
N GLU A 161 10.80 14.28 -11.84
CA GLU A 161 9.85 13.52 -12.68
C GLU A 161 10.20 13.60 -14.18
N ASN A 162 10.58 14.79 -14.66
CA ASN A 162 10.96 14.97 -16.05
C ASN A 162 12.27 14.25 -16.41
N ASP A 163 13.26 14.25 -15.50
CA ASP A 163 14.50 13.50 -15.68
C ASP A 163 14.24 11.99 -15.71
N LEU A 164 13.45 11.49 -14.75
CA LEU A 164 13.04 10.09 -14.69
C LEU A 164 12.29 9.66 -15.95
N LYS A 165 11.30 10.44 -16.38
CA LYS A 165 10.54 10.21 -17.61
C LYS A 165 11.44 10.12 -18.84
N LYS A 166 12.44 11.00 -18.94
CA LYS A 166 13.42 10.98 -20.05
C LYS A 166 14.25 9.69 -20.02
N LYS A 167 14.75 9.30 -18.84
CA LYS A 167 15.59 8.09 -18.68
C LYS A 167 14.82 6.79 -18.94
N LEU A 168 13.57 6.70 -18.53
CA LEU A 168 12.76 5.49 -18.65
C LEU A 168 12.06 5.33 -20.01
N ARG A 169 11.94 6.38 -20.81
CA ARG A 169 11.13 6.38 -22.05
C ARG A 169 11.51 5.26 -23.01
N SER A 170 12.79 5.04 -23.25
CA SER A 170 13.27 4.01 -24.18
C SER A 170 12.86 2.61 -23.70
N LYS A 171 13.07 2.30 -22.42
CA LYS A 171 12.69 1.01 -21.83
C LYS A 171 11.17 0.80 -21.89
N ALA A 172 10.38 1.80 -21.52
CA ALA A 172 8.92 1.70 -21.56
C ALA A 172 8.38 1.44 -22.98
N LEU A 173 8.95 2.09 -24.00
CA LEU A 173 8.58 1.85 -25.40
C LEU A 173 8.96 0.42 -25.84
N SER A 174 10.11 -0.10 -25.41
CA SER A 174 10.51 -1.49 -25.68
C SER A 174 9.56 -2.49 -25.04
N ASP A 175 9.13 -2.25 -23.79
CA ASP A 175 8.19 -3.14 -23.09
C ASP A 175 6.81 -3.16 -23.76
N VAL A 176 6.32 -1.98 -24.18
CA VAL A 176 5.08 -1.90 -24.96
C VAL A 176 5.21 -2.63 -26.31
N ALA A 177 6.37 -2.51 -26.99
CA ALA A 177 6.60 -3.22 -28.24
C ALA A 177 6.58 -4.76 -28.06
N ASP A 178 7.16 -5.29 -26.99
CA ASP A 178 7.09 -6.73 -26.66
C ASP A 178 5.63 -7.18 -26.44
N MET A 179 4.83 -6.42 -25.70
CA MET A 179 3.41 -6.70 -25.51
C MET A 179 2.62 -6.64 -26.81
N LEU A 180 2.86 -5.63 -27.67
CA LEU A 180 2.21 -5.50 -28.98
C LEU A 180 2.54 -6.66 -29.90
N LYS A 181 3.77 -7.15 -29.91
CA LYS A 181 4.20 -8.32 -30.68
C LYS A 181 3.39 -9.57 -30.30
N ILE A 182 3.25 -9.81 -29.00
CA ILE A 182 2.47 -10.95 -28.50
C ILE A 182 0.98 -10.79 -28.84
N LYS A 183 0.41 -9.59 -28.63
CA LYS A 183 -0.99 -9.31 -28.96
C LYS A 183 -1.27 -9.51 -30.45
N SER A 184 -0.40 -9.01 -31.32
CA SER A 184 -0.52 -9.19 -32.77
C SER A 184 -0.48 -10.67 -33.18
N SER A 185 0.44 -11.45 -32.60
CA SER A 185 0.52 -12.90 -32.85
C SER A 185 -0.73 -13.66 -32.39
N ARG A 186 -1.30 -13.31 -31.24
CA ARG A 186 -2.52 -13.96 -30.70
C ARG A 186 -3.78 -13.61 -31.47
N THR A 187 -3.90 -12.37 -31.93
CA THR A 187 -5.11 -11.87 -32.61
C THR A 187 -5.08 -12.06 -34.12
N GLY A 188 -3.93 -12.41 -34.70
CA GLY A 188 -3.74 -12.44 -36.16
C GLY A 188 -3.81 -11.07 -36.84
N LYS A 189 -3.75 -9.97 -36.06
CA LYS A 189 -3.91 -8.60 -36.56
C LYS A 189 -2.69 -7.76 -36.18
N ASN A 190 -2.29 -6.83 -37.05
CA ASN A 190 -1.26 -5.85 -36.73
C ASN A 190 -1.86 -4.78 -35.79
N VAL A 191 -1.75 -4.98 -34.46
CA VAL A 191 -2.26 -4.08 -33.44
C VAL A 191 -1.19 -3.07 -33.01
N LYS A 192 -1.62 -1.85 -32.71
CA LYS A 192 -0.72 -0.73 -32.35
C LYS A 192 -0.97 -0.16 -30.97
N VAL A 193 -1.91 -0.74 -30.22
CA VAL A 193 -2.32 -0.21 -28.91
C VAL A 193 -2.49 -1.35 -27.91
N ILE A 194 -1.96 -1.15 -26.73
CA ILE A 194 -2.29 -1.92 -25.51
C ILE A 194 -3.20 -1.06 -24.65
N HIS A 195 -4.42 -1.53 -24.43
CA HIS A 195 -5.38 -0.82 -23.59
C HIS A 195 -5.10 -1.07 -22.09
N PRO A 196 -5.57 -0.21 -21.18
CA PRO A 196 -5.32 -0.37 -19.74
C PRO A 196 -5.80 -1.70 -19.14
N TRP A 197 -6.85 -2.32 -19.70
CA TRP A 197 -7.35 -3.63 -19.26
C TRP A 197 -6.57 -4.81 -19.83
N GLU A 198 -5.68 -4.56 -20.78
CA GLU A 198 -4.85 -5.55 -21.44
C GLU A 198 -3.43 -5.61 -20.89
N ALA A 199 -2.95 -4.49 -20.31
CA ALA A 199 -1.55 -4.32 -19.94
C ALA A 199 -1.04 -5.43 -19.00
N GLY A 200 -1.74 -5.71 -17.91
CA GLY A 200 -1.35 -6.78 -16.97
C GLY A 200 -1.35 -8.17 -17.59
N TYR A 201 -2.30 -8.43 -18.48
CA TYR A 201 -2.38 -9.72 -19.20
C TYR A 201 -1.20 -9.88 -20.16
N TYR A 202 -0.93 -8.89 -21.02
CA TYR A 202 0.16 -9.00 -21.99
C TYR A 202 1.54 -8.89 -21.33
N GLU A 203 1.68 -8.17 -20.23
CA GLU A 203 2.89 -8.22 -19.39
C GLU A 203 3.15 -9.65 -18.89
N ASN A 204 2.13 -10.32 -18.35
CA ASN A 204 2.22 -11.72 -17.94
C ASN A 204 2.58 -12.65 -19.11
N GLN A 205 1.98 -12.43 -20.29
CA GLN A 205 2.32 -13.21 -21.50
C GLN A 205 3.77 -12.95 -21.96
N VAL A 206 4.33 -11.75 -21.76
CA VAL A 206 5.77 -11.48 -22.00
C VAL A 206 6.62 -12.26 -21.02
N LYS A 207 6.28 -12.28 -19.72
CA LYS A 207 6.98 -13.07 -18.70
C LYS A 207 7.03 -14.55 -19.06
N LEU A 208 5.88 -15.12 -19.44
CA LEU A 208 5.78 -16.52 -19.88
C LEU A 208 6.60 -16.82 -21.13
N LYS A 209 6.45 -16.03 -22.20
CA LYS A 209 7.05 -16.35 -23.51
C LYS A 209 8.52 -15.96 -23.64
N LYS A 210 8.92 -14.85 -23.04
CA LYS A 210 10.29 -14.31 -23.19
C LYS A 210 11.23 -14.81 -22.11
N TYR A 211 10.72 -15.01 -20.90
CA TYR A 211 11.53 -15.36 -19.72
C TYR A 211 11.22 -16.74 -19.15
N ASN A 212 10.24 -17.46 -19.73
CA ASN A 212 9.75 -18.75 -19.23
C ASN A 212 9.41 -18.69 -17.71
N LEU A 213 8.81 -17.57 -17.30
CA LEU A 213 8.49 -17.29 -15.90
C LEU A 213 6.96 -17.38 -15.72
N ASP A 214 6.53 -18.47 -15.09
CA ASP A 214 5.14 -18.66 -14.69
C ASP A 214 4.94 -18.25 -13.22
N GLY A 215 4.18 -17.18 -12.98
CA GLY A 215 3.88 -16.70 -11.63
C GLY A 215 3.04 -17.69 -10.81
N GLU A 216 2.25 -18.55 -11.46
CA GLU A 216 1.46 -19.58 -10.78
C GLU A 216 2.33 -20.77 -10.32
N GLU A 217 3.41 -21.07 -11.04
CA GLU A 217 4.42 -22.01 -10.61
C GLU A 217 5.27 -21.42 -9.48
N VAL A 218 5.73 -20.18 -9.65
CA VAL A 218 6.57 -19.48 -8.68
C VAL A 218 5.92 -19.36 -7.31
N LYS A 219 4.61 -19.09 -7.25
CA LYS A 219 3.90 -18.98 -5.96
C LYS A 219 3.88 -20.27 -5.14
N GLN A 220 4.12 -21.44 -5.75
CA GLN A 220 4.17 -22.72 -5.02
C GLN A 220 5.33 -22.78 -4.02
N TYR A 221 6.35 -21.95 -4.20
CA TYR A 221 7.50 -21.83 -3.31
C TYR A 221 7.25 -20.88 -2.13
N PHE A 222 6.15 -20.08 -2.17
CA PHE A 222 5.89 -19.02 -1.19
C PHE A 222 4.66 -19.31 -0.34
N GLU A 223 4.70 -20.39 0.46
CA GLU A 223 3.69 -20.63 1.46
C GLU A 223 3.81 -19.59 2.58
N PHE A 224 2.67 -19.03 3.00
CA PHE A 224 2.60 -17.89 3.92
C PHE A 224 3.37 -18.07 5.22
N ASN A 225 3.27 -19.24 5.88
CA ASN A 225 3.95 -19.47 7.15
C ASN A 225 5.47 -19.58 6.93
N ASN A 226 5.93 -20.24 5.86
CA ASN A 226 7.33 -20.33 5.52
C ASN A 226 7.90 -18.94 5.21
N VAL A 227 7.21 -18.15 4.39
CA VAL A 227 7.58 -16.75 4.12
C VAL A 227 7.65 -15.93 5.39
N THR A 228 6.69 -16.09 6.31
CA THR A 228 6.69 -15.37 7.60
C THR A 228 7.89 -15.75 8.45
N GLN A 229 8.24 -17.04 8.51
CA GLN A 229 9.42 -17.51 9.27
C GLN A 229 10.73 -17.00 8.66
N GLY A 230 10.86 -17.06 7.33
CA GLY A 230 12.06 -16.53 6.64
C GLY A 230 12.18 -15.01 6.80
N LEU A 231 11.08 -14.27 6.65
CA LEU A 231 11.02 -12.84 6.93
C LEU A 231 11.47 -12.56 8.37
N PHE A 232 10.95 -13.29 9.35
CA PHE A 232 11.36 -13.13 10.75
C PHE A 232 12.85 -13.41 10.95
N ALA A 233 13.39 -14.47 10.34
CA ALA A 233 14.81 -14.80 10.44
C ALA A 233 15.69 -13.66 9.89
N ILE A 234 15.32 -13.09 8.74
CA ILE A 234 16.04 -11.97 8.11
C ILE A 234 16.00 -10.75 9.01
N TYR A 235 14.81 -10.33 9.43
CA TYR A 235 14.65 -9.09 10.23
C TYR A 235 15.25 -9.21 11.63
N GLN A 236 15.16 -10.38 12.27
CA GLN A 236 15.81 -10.65 13.56
C GLN A 236 17.32 -10.56 13.44
N THR A 237 17.88 -11.03 12.34
CA THR A 237 19.33 -10.95 12.07
C THR A 237 19.76 -9.52 11.79
N LEU A 238 19.05 -8.81 10.91
CA LEU A 238 19.37 -7.43 10.53
C LEU A 238 19.34 -6.45 11.68
N PHE A 239 18.38 -6.59 12.58
CA PHE A 239 18.14 -5.62 13.66
C PHE A 239 18.59 -6.12 15.03
N ASN A 240 19.20 -7.30 15.12
CA ASN A 240 19.62 -7.94 16.38
C ASN A 240 18.47 -8.03 17.40
N VAL A 241 17.30 -8.48 16.94
CA VAL A 241 16.09 -8.62 17.76
C VAL A 241 15.57 -10.05 17.75
N ARG A 242 14.62 -10.33 18.67
CA ARG A 242 13.93 -11.60 18.75
C ARG A 242 12.42 -11.33 18.84
N PHE A 243 11.65 -12.07 18.04
CA PHE A 243 10.18 -12.02 18.04
C PHE A 243 9.63 -13.22 18.83
N GLU A 244 8.73 -12.95 19.75
CA GLU A 244 8.03 -13.99 20.52
C GLU A 244 6.53 -13.81 20.37
N ARG A 245 5.84 -14.89 20.02
CA ARG A 245 4.38 -14.90 19.92
C ARG A 245 3.75 -14.75 21.30
N ILE A 246 2.75 -13.89 21.41
CA ILE A 246 1.90 -13.77 22.61
C ILE A 246 0.68 -14.62 22.40
N GLU A 247 0.60 -15.73 23.14
CA GLU A 247 -0.58 -16.57 23.14
C GLU A 247 -1.72 -15.93 23.94
N ASN A 248 -2.96 -16.16 23.51
CA ASN A 248 -4.18 -15.63 24.14
C ASN A 248 -4.23 -14.09 24.28
N ALA A 249 -3.56 -13.36 23.38
CA ALA A 249 -3.65 -11.91 23.35
C ALA A 249 -5.09 -11.45 23.02
N SER A 250 -5.51 -10.32 23.61
CA SER A 250 -6.76 -9.67 23.23
C SER A 250 -6.61 -9.06 21.84
N VAL A 251 -7.40 -9.55 20.88
CA VAL A 251 -7.35 -9.14 19.47
C VAL A 251 -8.75 -8.86 18.94
N TRP A 252 -8.85 -8.07 17.86
CA TRP A 252 -10.12 -7.71 17.21
C TRP A 252 -10.67 -8.78 16.26
N HIS A 253 -9.88 -9.81 15.93
CA HIS A 253 -10.30 -10.94 15.11
C HIS A 253 -9.43 -12.17 15.38
N LYS A 254 -10.00 -13.35 15.29
CA LYS A 254 -9.33 -14.64 15.60
C LYS A 254 -8.09 -14.94 14.74
N ASP A 255 -8.02 -14.39 13.52
CA ASP A 255 -6.90 -14.59 12.60
C ASP A 255 -5.73 -13.63 12.88
N VAL A 256 -5.86 -12.71 13.84
CA VAL A 256 -4.80 -11.76 14.20
C VAL A 256 -3.81 -12.44 15.16
N GLN A 257 -2.54 -12.33 14.81
CA GLN A 257 -1.43 -12.80 15.65
C GLN A 257 -0.72 -11.62 16.30
N VAL A 258 -0.22 -11.82 17.51
CA VAL A 258 0.48 -10.78 18.28
C VAL A 258 1.86 -11.29 18.69
N PHE A 259 2.85 -10.40 18.57
CA PHE A 259 4.24 -10.69 18.89
C PHE A 259 4.86 -9.58 19.72
N SER A 260 5.71 -9.95 20.67
CA SER A 260 6.63 -9.04 21.34
C SER A 260 7.99 -9.03 20.64
N ILE A 261 8.64 -7.87 20.61
CA ILE A 261 10.01 -7.69 20.12
C ILE A 261 10.94 -7.44 21.28
N TYR A 262 11.98 -8.25 21.39
CA TYR A 262 13.04 -8.14 22.39
C TYR A 262 14.37 -7.79 21.71
N GLU A 263 15.17 -6.97 22.36
CA GLU A 263 16.58 -6.80 22.01
C GLU A 263 17.32 -8.12 22.31
N LYS A 264 18.04 -8.65 21.33
CA LYS A 264 18.59 -10.02 21.43
C LYS A 264 19.70 -10.15 22.48
N THR A 265 20.49 -9.08 22.67
CA THR A 265 21.65 -9.09 23.57
C THR A 265 21.26 -8.84 25.02
N SER A 266 20.42 -7.82 25.28
CA SER A 266 19.99 -7.45 26.65
C SER A 266 18.76 -8.23 27.14
N GLY A 267 17.96 -8.76 26.22
CA GLY A 267 16.66 -9.34 26.55
C GLY A 267 15.56 -8.31 26.85
N ASP A 268 15.83 -7.01 26.64
CA ASP A 268 14.87 -5.96 26.93
C ASP A 268 13.71 -5.96 25.94
N LEU A 269 12.48 -5.84 26.45
CA LEU A 269 11.30 -5.66 25.64
C LEU A 269 11.31 -4.30 24.94
N ILE A 270 11.28 -4.29 23.61
CA ILE A 270 11.25 -3.09 22.78
C ILE A 270 9.83 -2.61 22.52
N GLY A 271 8.92 -3.51 22.18
CA GLY A 271 7.52 -3.21 21.86
C GLY A 271 6.77 -4.43 21.38
N ASP A 272 5.56 -4.19 20.85
CA ASP A 272 4.67 -5.24 20.36
C ASP A 272 4.19 -4.94 18.95
N PHE A 273 3.87 -6.01 18.21
CA PHE A 273 3.22 -5.85 16.91
C PHE A 273 2.12 -6.89 16.66
N TYR A 274 1.21 -6.53 15.76
CA TYR A 274 0.07 -7.33 15.37
C TYR A 274 0.14 -7.63 13.89
N LEU A 275 -0.18 -8.88 13.50
CA LEU A 275 -0.29 -9.31 12.10
C LEU A 275 -1.75 -9.64 11.79
N ASP A 276 -2.37 -8.83 10.95
CA ASP A 276 -3.72 -9.02 10.42
C ASP A 276 -3.64 -9.23 8.90
N MET A 277 -3.44 -10.48 8.48
CA MET A 277 -2.89 -10.79 7.16
C MET A 277 -3.94 -11.19 6.12
N PHE A 278 -5.15 -11.59 6.53
CA PHE A 278 -6.15 -12.15 5.61
C PHE A 278 -7.36 -11.25 5.40
N PRO A 279 -7.98 -11.27 4.19
CA PRO A 279 -9.16 -10.47 3.88
C PRO A 279 -10.39 -10.95 4.66
N ARG A 280 -11.30 -10.03 4.94
CA ARG A 280 -12.65 -10.27 5.46
C ARG A 280 -13.55 -9.07 5.24
N ALA A 281 -14.86 -9.23 5.44
CA ALA A 281 -15.81 -8.14 5.34
C ALA A 281 -15.45 -6.97 6.27
N ASN A 282 -15.63 -5.75 5.79
CA ASN A 282 -15.35 -4.49 6.50
C ASN A 282 -13.90 -4.25 6.91
N LYS A 283 -12.95 -5.06 6.44
CA LYS A 283 -11.53 -4.83 6.67
C LYS A 283 -10.99 -3.82 5.65
N TYR A 284 -9.96 -3.08 6.05
CA TYR A 284 -9.15 -2.26 5.14
C TYR A 284 -8.58 -3.12 4.02
N SER A 285 -8.81 -2.72 2.77
CA SER A 285 -8.58 -3.56 1.59
C SER A 285 -7.16 -3.48 1.02
N HIS A 286 -6.32 -2.57 1.52
CA HIS A 286 -4.92 -2.43 1.11
C HIS A 286 -3.98 -3.05 2.14
N ALA A 287 -2.68 -3.11 1.83
CA ALA A 287 -1.63 -3.35 2.81
C ALA A 287 -1.23 -2.02 3.47
N ALA A 288 -1.00 -2.03 4.78
CA ALA A 288 -0.47 -0.88 5.51
C ALA A 288 -0.03 -1.24 6.94
N ALA A 289 0.95 -0.50 7.46
CA ALA A 289 1.32 -0.51 8.87
C ALA A 289 0.63 0.62 9.64
N PHE A 290 -0.03 0.30 10.75
CA PHE A 290 -0.79 1.23 11.60
C PHE A 290 -0.20 1.28 13.01
N GLY A 291 0.33 2.44 13.43
CA GLY A 291 0.80 2.65 14.79
C GLY A 291 -0.34 2.86 15.78
N PHE A 292 -0.49 1.99 16.77
CA PHE A 292 -1.47 2.16 17.86
C PHE A 292 -0.92 3.02 18.97
N ARG A 293 0.35 2.83 19.29
CA ARG A 293 1.03 3.49 20.39
C ARG A 293 2.42 3.90 19.93
N SER A 294 2.66 5.22 19.89
CA SER A 294 3.98 5.75 19.56
C SER A 294 4.93 5.63 20.73
N GLY A 295 6.19 5.32 20.45
CA GLY A 295 7.27 5.41 21.43
C GLY A 295 7.47 6.84 21.92
N LYS A 296 7.75 7.03 23.20
CA LYS A 296 8.17 8.33 23.78
C LYS A 296 8.77 8.17 25.16
N MET A 297 9.60 9.12 25.57
CA MET A 297 10.04 9.24 26.95
C MET A 297 8.90 9.78 27.84
N THR A 298 8.70 9.19 29.01
CA THR A 298 7.74 9.62 30.03
C THR A 298 8.45 9.77 31.37
N LYS A 299 7.74 10.26 32.39
CA LYS A 299 8.26 10.32 33.77
C LYS A 299 8.62 8.94 34.33
N ASN A 300 7.93 7.89 33.85
CA ASN A 300 8.09 6.50 34.31
C ASN A 300 8.97 5.66 33.37
N GLY A 301 9.83 6.28 32.55
CA GLY A 301 10.66 5.61 31.57
C GLY A 301 10.10 5.66 30.15
N TYR A 302 10.69 4.87 29.25
CA TYR A 302 10.30 4.86 27.85
C TYR A 302 8.98 4.10 27.64
N ARG A 303 7.97 4.76 27.06
CA ARG A 303 6.73 4.13 26.65
C ARG A 303 6.97 3.38 25.34
N ARG A 304 6.86 2.06 25.37
CA ARG A 304 7.11 1.18 24.23
C ARG A 304 6.06 1.37 23.13
N PRO A 305 6.47 1.34 21.87
CA PRO A 305 5.56 1.43 20.71
C PRO A 305 4.78 0.14 20.50
N SER A 306 3.68 0.25 19.73
CA SER A 306 2.90 -0.89 19.25
C SER A 306 2.34 -0.56 17.87
N THR A 307 2.47 -1.50 16.91
CA THR A 307 2.10 -1.31 15.51
C THR A 307 1.35 -2.54 14.98
N ALA A 308 0.32 -2.36 14.16
CA ALA A 308 -0.29 -3.44 13.40
C ALA A 308 0.13 -3.40 11.94
N LEU A 309 0.40 -4.56 11.40
CA LEU A 309 0.51 -4.81 9.98
C LEU A 309 -0.81 -5.40 9.48
N VAL A 310 -1.41 -4.75 8.50
CA VAL A 310 -2.65 -5.18 7.86
C VAL A 310 -2.34 -5.49 6.41
N CYS A 311 -2.63 -6.72 5.98
CA CYS A 311 -2.52 -7.16 4.59
C CYS A 311 -3.81 -7.87 4.15
N ASN A 312 -3.89 -8.26 2.88
CA ASN A 312 -5.03 -9.00 2.34
C ASN A 312 -4.51 -10.12 1.42
N PHE A 313 -3.69 -11.00 1.97
CA PHE A 313 -3.16 -12.16 1.25
C PHE A 313 -4.22 -13.23 1.04
N PRO A 314 -4.07 -14.12 0.05
CA PRO A 314 -4.98 -15.24 -0.13
C PRO A 314 -5.14 -16.04 1.17
N LYS A 315 -6.38 -16.27 1.61
CA LYS A 315 -6.64 -17.04 2.82
C LYS A 315 -6.43 -18.52 2.53
N PRO A 316 -5.85 -19.32 3.48
CA PRO A 316 -5.79 -20.75 3.30
C PRO A 316 -7.21 -21.35 3.26
N THR A 317 -7.40 -22.38 2.45
CA THR A 317 -8.62 -23.15 2.33
C THR A 317 -8.40 -24.58 2.84
N GLU A 318 -9.46 -25.39 2.90
CA GLU A 318 -9.32 -26.80 3.24
C GLU A 318 -8.46 -27.60 2.25
N TYR A 319 -8.32 -27.11 1.02
CA TYR A 319 -7.65 -27.79 -0.09
C TYR A 319 -6.29 -27.20 -0.45
N GLN A 320 -5.99 -26.00 0.02
CA GLN A 320 -4.75 -25.32 -0.35
C GLN A 320 -4.27 -24.37 0.76
N PRO A 321 -2.95 -24.39 1.09
CA PRO A 321 -2.36 -23.39 1.96
C PRO A 321 -2.42 -22.00 1.34
N SER A 322 -2.16 -20.97 2.13
CA SER A 322 -2.01 -19.60 1.62
C SER A 322 -0.72 -19.51 0.80
N LEU A 323 -0.84 -19.44 -0.51
CA LEU A 323 0.29 -19.27 -1.43
C LEU A 323 0.38 -17.82 -1.88
N LEU A 324 1.53 -17.21 -1.66
CA LEU A 324 1.81 -15.82 -2.02
C LEU A 324 2.43 -15.73 -3.42
N THR A 325 2.03 -14.72 -4.18
CA THR A 325 2.83 -14.34 -5.36
C THR A 325 4.12 -13.66 -4.89
N HIS A 326 5.14 -13.59 -5.75
CA HIS A 326 6.36 -12.83 -5.42
C HIS A 326 6.04 -11.35 -5.09
N ASP A 327 5.09 -10.74 -5.82
CA ASP A 327 4.60 -9.37 -5.51
C ASP A 327 3.99 -9.27 -4.09
N ASN A 328 3.33 -10.34 -3.60
CA ASN A 328 2.83 -10.38 -2.22
C ASN A 328 3.95 -10.49 -1.20
N VAL A 329 5.00 -11.27 -1.50
CA VAL A 329 6.17 -11.38 -0.63
C VAL A 329 6.89 -10.04 -0.55
N GLU A 330 7.10 -9.36 -1.68
CA GLU A 330 7.67 -8.01 -1.72
C GLU A 330 6.84 -7.02 -0.90
N THR A 331 5.51 -7.01 -1.06
CA THR A 331 4.59 -6.21 -0.25
C THR A 331 4.72 -6.52 1.24
N TYR A 332 4.86 -7.80 1.60
CA TYR A 332 5.02 -8.20 3.00
C TYR A 332 6.31 -7.65 3.61
N PHE A 333 7.42 -7.73 2.90
CA PHE A 333 8.70 -7.16 3.33
C PHE A 333 8.62 -5.63 3.44
N HIS A 334 8.00 -4.96 2.47
CA HIS A 334 7.76 -3.52 2.48
C HIS A 334 7.01 -3.08 3.74
N GLU A 335 5.82 -3.64 3.96
CA GLU A 335 4.96 -3.25 5.08
C GLU A 335 5.54 -3.65 6.43
N PHE A 336 6.26 -4.79 6.48
CA PHE A 336 7.00 -5.16 7.67
C PHE A 336 8.18 -4.21 7.92
N GLY A 337 8.74 -3.62 6.88
CA GLY A 337 9.70 -2.51 6.96
C GLY A 337 9.12 -1.30 7.70
N HIS A 338 7.90 -0.90 7.38
CA HIS A 338 7.20 0.16 8.13
C HIS A 338 6.90 -0.25 9.57
N LEU A 339 6.51 -1.51 9.79
CA LEU A 339 6.26 -2.04 11.13
C LEU A 339 7.50 -1.91 12.01
N VAL A 340 8.65 -2.41 11.55
CA VAL A 340 9.89 -2.34 12.35
C VAL A 340 10.38 -0.90 12.51
N HIS A 341 10.22 -0.04 11.50
CA HIS A 341 10.47 1.40 11.62
C HIS A 341 9.61 2.01 12.73
N GLY A 342 8.34 1.57 12.84
CA GLY A 342 7.41 1.97 13.90
C GLY A 342 7.82 1.49 15.28
N VAL A 343 8.24 0.23 15.41
CA VAL A 343 8.47 -0.41 16.72
C VAL A 343 9.91 -0.25 17.21
N LEU A 344 10.92 -0.22 16.36
CA LEU A 344 12.31 -0.08 16.78
C LEU A 344 12.72 1.36 17.12
N THR A 345 11.78 2.31 17.11
CA THR A 345 12.04 3.71 17.43
C THR A 345 12.57 3.89 18.86
N LYS A 346 13.58 4.76 19.01
CA LYS A 346 14.11 5.22 20.30
C LYS A 346 13.86 6.72 20.52
N ALA A 347 12.96 7.32 19.72
CA ALA A 347 12.68 8.74 19.78
C ALA A 347 12.09 9.15 21.14
N SER A 348 12.63 10.22 21.75
CA SER A 348 12.12 10.74 23.02
C SER A 348 10.76 11.43 22.89
N LEU A 349 10.43 11.95 21.70
CA LEU A 349 9.16 12.61 21.39
C LEU A 349 8.35 11.76 20.41
N SER A 350 7.08 11.53 20.74
CA SER A 350 6.17 10.77 19.86
C SER A 350 6.01 11.36 18.46
N THR A 351 6.16 12.68 18.32
CA THR A 351 6.13 13.39 17.03
C THR A 351 7.22 12.93 16.06
N TYR A 352 8.31 12.35 16.55
CA TYR A 352 9.43 11.85 15.76
C TYR A 352 9.59 10.33 15.86
N ALA A 353 8.62 9.64 16.44
CA ALA A 353 8.69 8.20 16.63
C ALA A 353 8.32 7.43 15.35
N GLY A 354 9.14 6.47 15.00
CA GLY A 354 8.87 5.53 13.91
C GLY A 354 8.63 6.24 12.57
N THR A 355 7.51 5.92 11.94
CA THR A 355 7.12 6.47 10.64
C THR A 355 6.68 7.94 10.65
N SER A 356 6.76 8.63 11.80
CA SER A 356 6.52 10.08 11.91
C SER A 356 7.70 10.90 11.38
N VAL A 357 8.01 10.72 10.10
CA VAL A 357 9.07 11.38 9.34
C VAL A 357 8.48 12.16 8.15
N SER A 358 9.30 12.84 7.36
CA SER A 358 8.83 13.47 6.12
C SER A 358 8.17 12.45 5.20
N ARG A 359 7.03 12.82 4.60
CA ARG A 359 6.24 11.90 3.77
C ARG A 359 7.02 11.35 2.58
N ASP A 360 7.93 12.14 2.02
CA ASP A 360 8.82 11.79 0.93
C ASP A 360 10.14 11.13 1.37
N PHE A 361 10.21 10.69 2.64
CA PHE A 361 11.28 9.85 3.19
C PHE A 361 10.76 8.51 3.72
N VAL A 362 9.51 8.46 4.16
CA VAL A 362 8.95 7.32 4.91
C VAL A 362 9.08 5.98 4.18
N GLU A 363 9.09 6.00 2.85
CA GLU A 363 9.21 4.81 2.00
C GLU A 363 10.67 4.35 1.79
N ALA A 364 11.66 5.17 2.13
CA ALA A 364 13.06 4.81 1.89
C ALA A 364 13.49 3.54 2.67
N PRO A 365 13.18 3.37 3.97
CA PRO A 365 13.50 2.14 4.68
C PRO A 365 12.69 0.93 4.20
N SER A 366 11.39 1.09 3.94
CA SER A 366 10.52 0.00 3.49
C SER A 366 10.94 -0.54 2.12
N GLN A 367 11.17 0.34 1.15
CA GLN A 367 11.65 -0.03 -0.19
C GLN A 367 13.06 -0.62 -0.18
N MET A 368 13.94 -0.15 0.70
CA MET A 368 15.26 -0.77 0.87
C MET A 368 15.15 -2.23 1.31
N LEU A 369 14.20 -2.54 2.18
CA LEU A 369 14.00 -3.90 2.72
C LEU A 369 13.35 -4.85 1.72
N GLU A 370 12.65 -4.37 0.68
CA GLU A 370 12.19 -5.16 -0.45
C GLU A 370 13.33 -5.88 -1.18
N ASN A 371 14.56 -5.33 -1.18
CA ASN A 371 15.68 -5.96 -1.87
C ASN A 371 16.00 -7.38 -1.36
N TRP A 372 15.64 -7.73 -0.15
CA TRP A 372 15.85 -9.07 0.40
C TRP A 372 15.05 -10.15 -0.32
N VAL A 373 13.90 -9.85 -0.92
CA VAL A 373 13.12 -10.85 -1.67
C VAL A 373 13.68 -11.15 -3.07
N TRP A 374 14.78 -10.47 -3.45
CA TRP A 374 15.50 -10.67 -4.70
C TRP A 374 16.87 -11.33 -4.51
N GLN A 375 17.29 -11.59 -3.25
CA GLN A 375 18.57 -12.19 -2.93
C GLN A 375 18.41 -13.70 -2.77
N LYS A 376 19.27 -14.47 -3.44
CA LYS A 376 19.24 -15.94 -3.43
C LYS A 376 19.32 -16.51 -2.02
N GLU A 377 20.21 -15.95 -1.21
CA GLU A 377 20.45 -16.36 0.17
C GLU A 377 19.23 -16.12 1.06
N SER A 378 18.49 -15.05 0.81
CA SER A 378 17.25 -14.74 1.52
C SER A 378 16.11 -15.67 1.09
N LEU A 379 15.97 -15.88 -0.23
CA LEU A 379 14.95 -16.77 -0.79
C LEU A 379 15.13 -18.23 -0.34
N ALA A 380 16.35 -18.64 0.00
CA ALA A 380 16.62 -19.97 0.54
C ALA A 380 16.11 -20.20 1.98
N LEU A 381 15.59 -19.16 2.65
CA LEU A 381 15.06 -19.23 4.01
C LEU A 381 13.54 -19.51 4.04
N PHE A 382 12.87 -19.47 2.88
CA PHE A 382 11.42 -19.70 2.78
C PHE A 382 10.98 -20.27 1.43
#